data_2b82756f3a0d2e63bc8a4bff38138202
#
_entry.id   2b82756f3a0d2e63bc8a4bff38138202
#
_cell.length_a   1.000
_cell.length_b   1.000
_cell.length_c   1.000
_cell.angle_alpha   90.00
_cell.angle_beta   90.00
_cell.angle_gamma   90.00
#
_symmetry.space_group_name_H-M   'P 1'
#
loop_
_entity.id
_entity.type
_entity.pdbx_description
1 polymer ?
#
loop_
_entity_poly.entity_id
_entity_poly.type
_entity_poly.pdbx_seq_one_letter_code
_entity_poly.pdbx_strand_id
1 'polypeptide(L)'
;MFGRSQEVTFSYGRQRPRWRLPRWLLLLMLGLMLGVAAVVAVQQRLLPPRLSAAASAELQRQLVAADAERQGLRTALADARQRLQATLVQKQAGAEELATSLATTARLHQDLTALVTTLPPDPRGGAVAVRAGRFMVNGSELQYDLVLTRERAAGKPMPGTLQLRVAGESEAGVQSVVTAKAVPLLLGSHAVLHGSLPLPAGFKPRQTTIQVFDQPAGKAVGMRVLAVP
;
A
#
# COMPACT_ATOMS: atom_id res chain seq x y z
N MET A 1 64.26 112.86 -54.56
CA MET A 1 64.43 112.34 -55.91
C MET A 1 64.08 110.88 -55.91
N PHE A 2 63.32 110.54 -56.84
CA PHE A 2 62.52 109.33 -56.98
C PHE A 2 63.31 107.99 -57.10
N GLY A 3 62.99 106.96 -56.36
CA GLY A 3 63.39 105.60 -56.60
C GLY A 3 62.17 104.67 -56.64
N ARG A 4 61.93 104.07 -57.84
CA ARG A 4 60.88 103.19 -58.17
C ARG A 4 60.90 101.87 -57.38
N SER A 5 59.85 101.49 -56.74
CA SER A 5 59.68 100.16 -56.19
C SER A 5 59.35 99.17 -57.29
N GLN A 6 60.12 98.06 -57.43
CA GLN A 6 59.74 96.95 -58.29
C GLN A 6 58.98 95.94 -57.49
N GLU A 7 57.74 95.62 -57.91
CA GLU A 7 56.95 94.56 -57.39
C GLU A 7 57.47 93.20 -57.95
N VAL A 8 57.93 92.33 -57.04
CA VAL A 8 58.30 90.98 -57.37
C VAL A 8 57.11 90.06 -57.20
N THR A 9 56.52 89.65 -58.34
CA THR A 9 55.44 88.65 -58.33
C THR A 9 56.00 87.27 -58.24
N PHE A 10 55.80 86.61 -57.05
CA PHE A 10 56.12 85.17 -56.87
C PHE A 10 55.02 84.33 -57.48
N SER A 11 55.32 83.62 -58.58
CA SER A 11 54.47 82.63 -59.21
C SER A 11 54.66 81.30 -58.45
N TYR A 12 53.72 80.88 -57.57
CA TYR A 12 53.68 79.62 -56.90
C TYR A 12 53.16 78.54 -57.86
N GLY A 13 54.04 77.96 -58.63
CA GLY A 13 53.76 76.78 -59.46
C GLY A 13 53.50 75.57 -58.54
N ARG A 14 52.22 75.16 -58.37
CA ARG A 14 51.79 73.98 -57.66
C ARG A 14 52.14 72.76 -58.50
N GLN A 15 53.35 72.24 -58.37
CA GLN A 15 53.74 70.95 -58.91
C GLN A 15 53.02 69.84 -58.08
N ARG A 16 52.03 69.17 -58.67
CA ARG A 16 51.46 67.95 -58.12
C ARG A 16 52.49 66.82 -58.27
N PRO A 17 52.96 66.22 -57.16
CA PRO A 17 53.88 65.05 -57.32
C PRO A 17 53.05 63.90 -57.89
N ARG A 18 53.34 63.50 -59.07
CA ARG A 18 52.95 62.20 -59.64
C ARG A 18 53.69 61.16 -58.87
N TRP A 19 53.08 60.63 -57.75
CA TRP A 19 53.58 59.51 -57.01
C TRP A 19 53.53 58.25 -57.87
N ARG A 20 54.62 58.00 -58.61
CA ARG A 20 54.84 56.76 -59.32
C ARG A 20 55.32 55.75 -58.28
N LEU A 21 54.33 54.99 -57.70
CA LEU A 21 54.62 53.87 -56.81
C LEU A 21 55.65 52.92 -57.53
N PRO A 22 56.78 52.70 -56.93
CA PRO A 22 57.77 51.85 -57.54
C PRO A 22 57.24 50.44 -57.69
N ARG A 23 57.44 49.84 -58.82
CA ARG A 23 56.88 48.51 -59.20
C ARG A 23 57.21 47.41 -58.18
N TRP A 24 58.31 47.54 -57.44
CA TRP A 24 58.65 46.60 -56.38
C TRP A 24 57.72 46.72 -55.20
N LEU A 25 57.18 47.85 -54.85
CA LEU A 25 56.25 48.10 -53.78
C LEU A 25 54.86 47.54 -54.07
N LEU A 26 54.40 47.53 -55.36
CA LEU A 26 53.23 46.85 -55.85
C LEU A 26 53.41 45.30 -55.73
N LEU A 27 54.55 44.78 -56.10
CA LEU A 27 54.82 43.35 -55.94
C LEU A 27 54.88 42.92 -54.47
N LEU A 28 55.43 43.76 -53.56
CA LEU A 28 55.47 43.49 -52.14
C LEU A 28 54.07 43.52 -51.55
N MET A 29 53.20 44.49 -51.91
CA MET A 29 51.83 44.54 -51.54
C MET A 29 51.04 43.33 -52.06
N LEU A 30 51.23 42.95 -53.28
CA LEU A 30 50.59 41.74 -53.83
C LEU A 30 51.04 40.46 -53.10
N GLY A 31 52.29 40.35 -52.77
CA GLY A 31 52.82 39.22 -51.99
C GLY A 31 52.28 39.16 -50.57
N LEU A 32 52.16 40.35 -49.95
CA LEU A 32 51.56 40.45 -48.61
C LEU A 32 50.07 40.08 -48.61
N MET A 33 49.31 40.54 -49.61
CA MET A 33 47.91 40.20 -49.79
C MET A 33 47.70 38.71 -50.04
N LEU A 34 48.54 38.12 -50.89
CA LEU A 34 48.51 36.65 -51.12
C LEU A 34 48.91 35.86 -49.86
N GLY A 35 49.91 36.35 -49.14
CA GLY A 35 50.33 35.73 -47.86
C GLY A 35 49.19 35.76 -46.80
N VAL A 36 48.57 36.91 -46.62
CA VAL A 36 47.41 37.05 -45.70
C VAL A 36 46.25 36.17 -46.17
N ALA A 37 45.93 36.19 -47.47
CA ALA A 37 44.85 35.32 -48.00
C ALA A 37 45.15 33.82 -47.81
N ALA A 38 46.43 33.39 -48.01
CA ALA A 38 46.83 32.01 -47.76
C ALA A 38 46.71 31.64 -46.26
N VAL A 39 47.15 32.50 -45.36
CA VAL A 39 47.04 32.27 -43.90
C VAL A 39 45.58 32.18 -43.46
N VAL A 40 44.72 33.08 -43.97
CA VAL A 40 43.28 33.05 -43.65
C VAL A 40 42.64 31.77 -44.23
N ALA A 41 43.00 31.37 -45.43
CA ALA A 41 42.49 30.13 -46.05
C ALA A 41 42.90 28.86 -45.25
N VAL A 42 44.16 28.83 -44.82
CA VAL A 42 44.68 27.76 -43.94
C VAL A 42 43.98 27.75 -42.58
N GLN A 43 43.81 28.90 -41.99
CA GLN A 43 43.08 29.01 -40.71
C GLN A 43 41.61 28.56 -40.83
N GLN A 44 40.93 28.86 -41.92
CA GLN A 44 39.54 28.47 -42.13
C GLN A 44 39.36 27.00 -42.50
N ARG A 45 40.35 26.38 -43.19
CA ARG A 45 40.23 24.98 -43.65
C ARG A 45 40.94 23.95 -42.78
N LEU A 46 42.02 24.29 -42.08
CA LEU A 46 42.85 23.35 -41.34
C LEU A 46 42.75 23.51 -39.82
N LEU A 47 42.33 24.67 -39.30
CA LEU A 47 42.03 24.76 -37.86
C LEU A 47 40.54 24.44 -37.63
N PRO A 48 40.23 23.55 -36.66
CA PRO A 48 38.83 23.34 -36.26
C PRO A 48 38.20 24.67 -35.89
N PRO A 49 36.92 24.86 -36.21
CA PRO A 49 36.25 26.13 -35.94
C PRO A 49 36.38 26.42 -34.44
N ARG A 50 37.09 27.47 -34.10
CA ARG A 50 37.15 27.96 -32.73
C ARG A 50 35.74 28.30 -32.34
N LEU A 51 35.15 27.50 -31.45
CA LEU A 51 33.83 27.78 -30.87
C LEU A 51 33.80 29.25 -30.44
N SER A 52 32.85 30.02 -30.91
CA SER A 52 32.69 31.37 -30.44
C SER A 52 32.46 31.31 -28.90
N ALA A 53 32.89 32.34 -28.15
CA ALA A 53 32.71 32.35 -26.72
C ALA A 53 31.26 32.08 -26.30
N ALA A 54 30.29 32.48 -27.14
CA ALA A 54 28.87 32.18 -26.95
C ALA A 54 28.55 30.69 -27.13
N ALA A 55 29.11 30.02 -28.13
CA ALA A 55 28.90 28.58 -28.37
C ALA A 55 29.55 27.72 -27.29
N SER A 56 30.72 28.09 -26.77
CA SER A 56 31.36 27.41 -25.66
C SER A 56 30.58 27.58 -24.35
N ALA A 57 30.02 28.76 -24.08
CA ALA A 57 29.18 28.99 -22.92
C ALA A 57 27.86 28.22 -22.99
N GLU A 58 27.25 28.10 -24.17
CA GLU A 58 26.04 27.29 -24.38
C GLU A 58 26.32 25.81 -24.18
N LEU A 59 27.42 25.28 -24.72
CA LEU A 59 27.82 23.89 -24.53
C LEU A 59 28.10 23.59 -23.04
N GLN A 60 28.73 24.52 -22.32
CA GLN A 60 28.94 24.36 -20.87
C GLN A 60 27.63 24.33 -20.11
N ARG A 61 26.65 25.19 -20.45
CA ARG A 61 25.30 25.14 -19.82
C ARG A 61 24.62 23.80 -20.09
N GLN A 62 24.68 23.29 -21.29
CA GLN A 62 24.12 21.99 -21.65
C GLN A 62 24.79 20.84 -20.89
N LEU A 63 26.13 20.87 -20.74
CA LEU A 63 26.84 19.88 -19.94
C LEU A 63 26.42 19.92 -18.45
N VAL A 64 26.37 21.13 -17.87
CA VAL A 64 25.93 21.28 -16.47
C VAL A 64 24.48 20.82 -16.29
N ALA A 65 23.59 21.15 -17.23
CA ALA A 65 22.21 20.69 -17.20
C ALA A 65 22.11 19.16 -17.34
N ALA A 66 22.84 18.57 -18.25
CA ALA A 66 22.87 17.10 -18.43
C ALA A 66 23.47 16.38 -17.22
N ASP A 67 24.49 16.94 -16.59
CA ASP A 67 25.07 16.38 -15.36
C ASP A 67 24.10 16.49 -14.17
N ALA A 68 23.38 17.60 -14.05
CA ALA A 68 22.35 17.76 -13.03
C ALA A 68 21.19 16.77 -13.23
N GLU A 69 20.74 16.58 -14.47
CA GLU A 69 19.72 15.58 -14.82
C GLU A 69 20.21 14.15 -14.51
N ARG A 70 21.46 13.81 -14.88
CA ARG A 70 22.06 12.51 -14.54
C ARG A 70 22.12 12.27 -13.04
N GLN A 71 22.47 13.29 -12.24
CA GLN A 71 22.47 13.20 -10.79
C GLN A 71 21.05 13.02 -10.25
N GLY A 72 20.09 13.79 -10.75
CA GLY A 72 18.68 13.65 -10.39
C GLY A 72 18.12 12.25 -10.70
N LEU A 73 18.42 11.71 -11.88
CA LEU A 73 18.03 10.35 -12.25
C LEU A 73 18.69 9.28 -11.38
N ARG A 74 19.97 9.46 -11.03
CA ARG A 74 20.67 8.52 -10.12
C ARG A 74 20.06 8.52 -8.71
N THR A 75 19.76 9.68 -8.15
CA THR A 75 19.11 9.77 -6.83
C THR A 75 17.71 9.18 -6.88
N ALA A 76 16.91 9.50 -7.89
CA ALA A 76 15.57 8.92 -8.07
C ALA A 76 15.61 7.38 -8.21
N LEU A 77 16.60 6.86 -8.94
CA LEU A 77 16.77 5.42 -9.09
C LEU A 77 17.22 4.75 -7.77
N ALA A 78 18.09 5.41 -6.99
CA ALA A 78 18.49 4.93 -5.67
C ALA A 78 17.30 4.90 -4.71
N ASP A 79 16.52 5.97 -4.67
CA ASP A 79 15.30 6.07 -3.85
C ASP A 79 14.26 5.02 -4.25
N ALA A 80 14.04 4.82 -5.56
CA ALA A 80 13.11 3.80 -6.05
C ALA A 80 13.56 2.39 -5.65
N ARG A 81 14.85 2.09 -5.73
CA ARG A 81 15.41 0.81 -5.28
C ARG A 81 15.24 0.62 -3.78
N GLN A 82 15.50 1.64 -2.99
CA GLN A 82 15.33 1.58 -1.54
C GLN A 82 13.87 1.33 -1.16
N ARG A 83 12.93 2.04 -1.80
CA ARG A 83 11.49 1.82 -1.59
C ARG A 83 11.06 0.41 -1.98
N LEU A 84 11.56 -0.09 -3.12
CA LEU A 84 11.28 -1.46 -3.55
C LEU A 84 11.78 -2.48 -2.52
N GLN A 85 13.00 -2.34 -2.04
CA GLN A 85 13.57 -3.22 -1.01
C GLN A 85 12.76 -3.15 0.29
N ALA A 86 12.41 -1.95 0.77
CA ALA A 86 11.58 -1.78 1.96
C ALA A 86 10.21 -2.45 1.80
N THR A 87 9.58 -2.30 0.62
CA THR A 87 8.29 -2.94 0.33
C THR A 87 8.40 -4.46 0.27
N LEU A 88 9.48 -5.01 -0.28
CA LEU A 88 9.72 -6.45 -0.32
C LEU A 88 9.89 -7.03 1.10
N VAL A 89 10.70 -6.37 1.94
CA VAL A 89 10.89 -6.76 3.35
C VAL A 89 9.56 -6.70 4.11
N GLN A 90 8.79 -5.64 3.92
CA GLN A 90 7.48 -5.48 4.57
C GLN A 90 6.48 -6.56 4.13
N LYS A 91 6.44 -6.88 2.83
CA LYS A 91 5.60 -7.97 2.30
C LYS A 91 6.02 -9.33 2.87
N GLN A 92 7.31 -9.58 2.99
CA GLN A 92 7.82 -10.83 3.53
C GLN A 92 7.48 -10.97 5.02
N ALA A 93 7.68 -9.90 5.80
CA ALA A 93 7.28 -9.88 7.21
C ALA A 93 5.77 -10.09 7.39
N GLY A 94 4.94 -9.42 6.56
CA GLY A 94 3.48 -9.61 6.59
C GLY A 94 3.04 -11.02 6.18
N ALA A 95 3.74 -11.66 5.24
CA ALA A 95 3.47 -13.05 4.86
C ALA A 95 3.82 -14.02 5.98
N GLU A 96 4.94 -13.81 6.68
CA GLU A 96 5.35 -14.61 7.84
C GLU A 96 4.38 -14.44 9.02
N GLU A 97 3.94 -13.22 9.30
CA GLU A 97 2.93 -12.94 10.33
C GLU A 97 1.60 -13.63 10.01
N LEU A 98 1.15 -13.55 8.76
CA LEU A 98 -0.05 -14.24 8.32
C LEU A 98 0.09 -15.76 8.46
N ALA A 99 1.22 -16.33 8.05
CA ALA A 99 1.48 -17.77 8.17
C ALA A 99 1.49 -18.23 9.63
N THR A 100 2.12 -17.47 10.53
CA THR A 100 2.13 -17.77 11.97
C THR A 100 0.73 -17.65 12.59
N SER A 101 -0.04 -16.65 12.21
CA SER A 101 -1.43 -16.47 12.65
C SER A 101 -2.31 -17.63 12.19
N LEU A 102 -2.21 -18.05 10.92
CA LEU A 102 -2.94 -19.20 10.40
C LEU A 102 -2.54 -20.50 11.10
N ALA A 103 -1.25 -20.71 11.33
CA ALA A 103 -0.76 -21.90 12.05
C ALA A 103 -1.27 -21.94 13.50
N THR A 104 -1.26 -20.79 14.19
CA THR A 104 -1.79 -20.67 15.56
C THR A 104 -3.30 -20.93 15.58
N THR A 105 -4.05 -20.37 14.65
CA THR A 105 -5.49 -20.60 14.52
C THR A 105 -5.80 -22.07 14.26
N ALA A 106 -5.06 -22.70 13.33
CA ALA A 106 -5.22 -24.12 13.03
C ALA A 106 -4.93 -25.00 14.24
N ARG A 107 -3.87 -24.69 15.01
CA ARG A 107 -3.54 -25.39 16.25
C ARG A 107 -4.64 -25.22 17.30
N LEU A 108 -5.12 -24.01 17.53
CA LEU A 108 -6.22 -23.77 18.46
C LEU A 108 -7.48 -24.55 18.07
N HIS A 109 -7.80 -24.60 16.75
CA HIS A 109 -8.92 -25.44 16.28
C HIS A 109 -8.70 -26.92 16.52
N GLN A 110 -7.49 -27.44 16.35
CA GLN A 110 -7.16 -28.84 16.66
C GLN A 110 -7.30 -29.11 18.16
N ASP A 111 -6.76 -28.24 19.00
CA ASP A 111 -6.82 -28.38 20.45
C ASP A 111 -8.29 -28.33 20.94
N LEU A 112 -9.10 -27.40 20.41
CA LEU A 112 -10.52 -27.34 20.72
C LEU A 112 -11.25 -28.61 20.27
N THR A 113 -10.95 -29.14 19.08
CA THR A 113 -11.56 -30.38 18.59
C THR A 113 -11.18 -31.57 19.50
N ALA A 114 -9.91 -31.66 19.91
CA ALA A 114 -9.46 -32.69 20.84
C ALA A 114 -10.19 -32.59 22.19
N LEU A 115 -10.29 -31.38 22.78
CA LEU A 115 -11.01 -31.16 24.02
C LEU A 115 -12.51 -31.49 23.90
N VAL A 116 -13.13 -31.11 22.81
CA VAL A 116 -14.56 -31.37 22.59
C VAL A 116 -14.84 -32.88 22.42
N THR A 117 -13.92 -33.63 21.81
CA THR A 117 -14.07 -35.09 21.68
C THR A 117 -13.91 -35.84 22.98
N THR A 118 -13.20 -35.27 23.96
CA THR A 118 -13.04 -35.86 25.31
C THR A 118 -14.28 -35.64 26.18
N LEU A 119 -15.14 -34.69 25.84
CA LEU A 119 -16.39 -34.48 26.59
C LEU A 119 -17.34 -35.66 26.36
N PRO A 120 -18.05 -36.13 27.42
CA PRO A 120 -18.97 -37.25 27.30
C PRO A 120 -20.07 -36.93 26.27
N PRO A 121 -20.42 -37.92 25.42
CA PRO A 121 -21.52 -37.76 24.45
C PRO A 121 -22.86 -37.50 25.15
N ASP A 122 -23.77 -36.88 24.44
CA ASP A 122 -25.14 -36.72 24.95
C ASP A 122 -25.78 -38.11 25.08
N PRO A 123 -26.29 -38.48 26.26
CA PRO A 123 -26.88 -39.79 26.47
C PRO A 123 -28.15 -40.08 25.63
N ARG A 124 -28.78 -39.02 25.09
CA ARG A 124 -29.97 -39.14 24.26
C ARG A 124 -29.70 -39.41 22.79
N GLY A 125 -28.46 -39.17 22.35
CA GLY A 125 -28.07 -39.28 20.96
C GLY A 125 -28.73 -38.20 20.09
N GLY A 126 -28.43 -38.18 18.80
CA GLY A 126 -28.97 -37.25 17.82
C GLY A 126 -27.93 -36.83 16.80
N ALA A 127 -28.38 -36.25 15.68
CA ALA A 127 -27.45 -35.76 14.66
C ALA A 127 -26.56 -34.60 15.19
N VAL A 128 -27.04 -33.87 16.18
CA VAL A 128 -26.35 -32.81 16.89
C VAL A 128 -26.34 -33.12 18.41
N ALA A 129 -25.16 -33.25 18.97
CA ALA A 129 -25.01 -33.47 20.41
C ALA A 129 -24.63 -32.16 21.12
N VAL A 130 -25.34 -31.84 22.19
CA VAL A 130 -24.98 -30.76 23.10
C VAL A 130 -23.97 -31.30 24.10
N ARG A 131 -22.67 -31.07 23.89
CA ARG A 131 -21.61 -31.60 24.71
C ARG A 131 -21.50 -30.94 26.08
N ALA A 132 -21.60 -29.64 26.13
CA ALA A 132 -21.51 -28.86 27.34
C ALA A 132 -22.41 -27.63 27.27
N GLY A 133 -22.85 -27.17 28.41
CA GLY A 133 -23.53 -25.90 28.58
C GLY A 133 -23.22 -25.32 29.96
N ARG A 134 -22.85 -24.06 29.99
CA ARG A 134 -22.68 -23.27 31.21
C ARG A 134 -23.71 -22.18 31.20
N PHE A 135 -24.29 -21.94 32.33
CA PHE A 135 -25.28 -20.90 32.54
C PHE A 135 -24.88 -20.05 33.75
N MET A 136 -24.98 -18.75 33.60
CA MET A 136 -24.72 -17.78 34.68
C MET A 136 -25.85 -16.76 34.68
N VAL A 137 -26.43 -16.55 35.86
CA VAL A 137 -27.46 -15.52 36.08
C VAL A 137 -26.77 -14.23 36.44
N ASN A 138 -26.98 -13.18 35.68
CA ASN A 138 -26.44 -11.86 35.96
C ASN A 138 -27.60 -10.85 35.96
N GLY A 139 -28.09 -10.56 37.17
CA GLY A 139 -29.26 -9.71 37.35
C GLY A 139 -30.51 -10.29 36.68
N SER A 140 -31.05 -9.61 35.67
CA SER A 140 -32.20 -10.02 34.86
C SER A 140 -31.86 -10.73 33.58
N GLU A 141 -30.60 -11.21 33.40
CA GLU A 141 -30.16 -11.90 32.20
C GLU A 141 -29.54 -13.28 32.55
N LEU A 142 -29.87 -14.26 31.75
CA LEU A 142 -29.21 -15.56 31.77
C LEU A 142 -28.17 -15.60 30.63
N GLN A 143 -26.92 -15.55 31.00
CA GLN A 143 -25.80 -15.78 30.06
C GLN A 143 -25.60 -17.26 29.87
N TYR A 144 -25.32 -17.67 28.62
CA TYR A 144 -25.07 -19.06 28.30
C TYR A 144 -23.89 -19.24 27.36
N ASP A 145 -23.13 -20.30 27.64
CA ASP A 145 -22.05 -20.81 26.78
C ASP A 145 -22.37 -22.26 26.44
N LEU A 146 -22.52 -22.56 25.15
CA LEU A 146 -22.92 -23.89 24.71
C LEU A 146 -21.88 -24.44 23.73
N VAL A 147 -21.55 -25.72 23.87
CA VAL A 147 -20.70 -26.47 22.94
C VAL A 147 -21.54 -27.54 22.27
N LEU A 148 -21.67 -27.40 20.96
CA LEU A 148 -22.42 -28.34 20.13
C LEU A 148 -21.45 -29.11 19.23
N THR A 149 -21.74 -30.38 18.98
CA THR A 149 -21.01 -31.21 18.01
C THR A 149 -21.95 -31.93 17.09
N ARG A 150 -21.51 -32.21 15.88
CA ARG A 150 -22.25 -33.02 14.92
C ARG A 150 -21.59 -34.37 14.81
N GLU A 151 -22.36 -35.46 14.96
CA GLU A 151 -21.83 -36.82 14.93
C GLU A 151 -21.17 -37.18 13.59
N ARG A 152 -21.71 -36.67 12.49
CA ARG A 152 -21.12 -36.87 11.15
C ARG A 152 -20.60 -35.55 10.61
N ALA A 153 -19.35 -35.25 10.99
CA ALA A 153 -18.68 -34.01 10.59
C ALA A 153 -18.25 -33.97 9.10
N ALA A 154 -18.52 -35.00 8.35
CA ALA A 154 -18.15 -35.06 6.92
C ALA A 154 -19.11 -34.24 6.08
N GLY A 155 -18.66 -33.11 5.55
CA GLY A 155 -19.40 -32.35 4.55
C GLY A 155 -19.58 -30.86 4.86
N LYS A 156 -20.52 -30.25 4.11
CA LYS A 156 -20.84 -28.83 4.24
C LYS A 156 -21.40 -28.50 5.63
N PRO A 157 -21.15 -27.28 6.14
CA PRO A 157 -21.80 -26.81 7.34
C PRO A 157 -23.31 -26.96 7.25
N MET A 158 -23.95 -27.43 8.33
CA MET A 158 -25.39 -27.61 8.41
C MET A 158 -26.03 -26.33 8.98
N PRO A 159 -26.93 -25.68 8.28
CA PRO A 159 -27.74 -24.64 8.87
C PRO A 159 -28.70 -25.26 9.90
N GLY A 160 -28.94 -24.52 10.98
CA GLY A 160 -29.81 -24.94 12.05
C GLY A 160 -30.33 -23.76 12.86
N THR A 161 -31.15 -24.07 13.84
CA THR A 161 -31.71 -23.08 14.74
C THR A 161 -31.64 -23.60 16.18
N LEU A 162 -31.07 -22.78 17.05
CA LEU A 162 -31.03 -23.03 18.49
C LEU A 162 -32.22 -22.38 19.16
N GLN A 163 -32.92 -23.13 20.01
CA GLN A 163 -33.97 -22.60 20.90
C GLN A 163 -33.68 -23.02 22.35
N LEU A 164 -33.74 -22.06 23.23
CA LEU A 164 -33.58 -22.27 24.69
C LEU A 164 -34.92 -22.09 25.35
N ARG A 165 -35.27 -23.03 26.25
CA ARG A 165 -36.44 -22.94 27.09
C ARG A 165 -35.97 -23.04 28.55
N VAL A 166 -36.14 -22.00 29.30
CA VAL A 166 -35.70 -21.90 30.69
C VAL A 166 -36.91 -22.09 31.61
N ALA A 167 -36.90 -23.18 32.32
CA ALA A 167 -37.90 -23.45 33.36
C ALA A 167 -37.38 -22.95 34.72
N GLY A 168 -38.23 -22.31 35.46
CA GLY A 168 -37.90 -21.73 36.77
C GLY A 168 -39.13 -21.30 37.54
N GLU A 169 -38.90 -20.58 38.62
CA GLU A 169 -39.95 -20.03 39.50
C GLU A 169 -40.02 -18.52 39.33
N SER A 170 -41.22 -17.99 39.16
CA SER A 170 -41.47 -16.55 39.22
C SER A 170 -41.39 -16.06 40.65
N GLU A 171 -41.37 -14.73 40.86
CA GLU A 171 -41.38 -14.11 42.18
C GLU A 171 -42.56 -14.54 43.04
N ALA A 172 -43.67 -14.88 42.44
CA ALA A 172 -44.87 -15.40 43.10
C ALA A 172 -44.81 -16.90 43.45
N GLY A 173 -43.66 -17.58 43.26
CA GLY A 173 -43.49 -19.02 43.51
C GLY A 173 -44.15 -19.95 42.47
N VAL A 174 -44.68 -19.39 41.41
CA VAL A 174 -45.32 -20.17 40.32
C VAL A 174 -44.29 -20.65 39.31
N GLN A 175 -44.32 -21.95 38.99
CA GLN A 175 -43.47 -22.49 37.92
C GLN A 175 -43.86 -21.86 36.58
N SER A 176 -42.84 -21.34 35.87
CA SER A 176 -43.04 -20.74 34.56
C SER A 176 -41.87 -21.10 33.61
N VAL A 177 -42.09 -20.98 32.32
CA VAL A 177 -41.09 -21.27 31.29
C VAL A 177 -40.90 -20.05 30.42
N VAL A 178 -39.65 -19.59 30.34
CA VAL A 178 -39.24 -18.51 29.46
C VAL A 178 -38.61 -19.14 28.22
N THR A 179 -39.13 -18.81 27.04
CA THR A 179 -38.60 -19.32 25.75
C THR A 179 -37.80 -18.23 25.09
N ALA A 180 -36.53 -18.50 24.79
CA ALA A 180 -35.68 -17.59 24.05
C ALA A 180 -36.11 -17.47 22.58
N LYS A 181 -35.83 -16.33 21.99
CA LYS A 181 -35.92 -16.18 20.52
C LYS A 181 -34.99 -17.19 19.86
N ALA A 182 -35.46 -17.83 18.81
CA ALA A 182 -34.68 -18.78 18.03
C ALA A 182 -33.44 -18.08 17.43
N VAL A 183 -32.27 -18.67 17.66
CA VAL A 183 -31.00 -18.15 17.16
C VAL A 183 -30.52 -19.01 15.98
N PRO A 184 -30.33 -18.43 14.81
CA PRO A 184 -29.77 -19.18 13.67
C PRO A 184 -28.34 -19.59 13.98
N LEU A 185 -27.96 -20.80 13.59
CA LEU A 185 -26.62 -21.33 13.73
C LEU A 185 -26.16 -22.02 12.46
N LEU A 186 -24.84 -22.01 12.26
CA LEU A 186 -24.19 -22.78 11.21
C LEU A 186 -23.25 -23.78 11.85
N LEU A 187 -23.60 -25.05 11.84
CA LEU A 187 -22.87 -26.10 12.52
C LEU A 187 -21.92 -26.84 11.57
N GLY A 188 -20.62 -26.64 11.77
CA GLY A 188 -19.56 -27.44 11.15
C GLY A 188 -19.40 -28.78 11.88
N SER A 189 -18.20 -29.15 12.26
CA SER A 189 -17.91 -30.31 13.13
C SER A 189 -18.30 -30.00 14.60
N HIS A 190 -18.04 -28.78 15.03
CA HIS A 190 -18.44 -28.25 16.32
C HIS A 190 -18.83 -26.77 16.20
N ALA A 191 -19.59 -26.26 17.15
CA ALA A 191 -19.88 -24.85 17.31
C ALA A 191 -19.89 -24.48 18.80
N VAL A 192 -19.33 -23.35 19.10
CA VAL A 192 -19.39 -22.73 20.43
C VAL A 192 -20.29 -21.50 20.31
N LEU A 193 -21.33 -21.47 21.12
CA LEU A 193 -22.33 -20.41 21.09
C LEU A 193 -22.35 -19.67 22.44
N HIS A 194 -22.22 -18.37 22.39
CA HIS A 194 -22.33 -17.49 23.52
C HIS A 194 -23.54 -16.56 23.33
N GLY A 195 -24.26 -16.29 24.39
CA GLY A 195 -25.38 -15.38 24.30
C GLY A 195 -25.97 -15.05 25.63
N SER A 196 -26.96 -14.16 25.63
CA SER A 196 -27.76 -13.80 26.78
C SER A 196 -29.24 -13.90 26.48
N LEU A 197 -30.05 -14.26 27.51
CA LEU A 197 -31.49 -14.31 27.48
C LEU A 197 -32.04 -13.43 28.57
N PRO A 198 -32.82 -12.41 28.24
CA PRO A 198 -33.49 -11.61 29.28
C PRO A 198 -34.52 -12.46 30.02
N LEU A 199 -34.45 -12.42 31.33
CA LEU A 199 -35.38 -13.06 32.23
C LEU A 199 -36.36 -12.04 32.80
N PRO A 200 -37.61 -12.42 33.08
CA PRO A 200 -38.56 -11.58 33.85
C PRO A 200 -38.01 -11.21 35.23
N ALA A 201 -38.37 -10.07 35.73
CA ALA A 201 -37.96 -9.65 37.05
C ALA A 201 -38.40 -10.70 38.12
N GLY A 202 -37.44 -11.02 39.04
CA GLY A 202 -37.69 -11.99 40.10
C GLY A 202 -37.76 -13.45 39.65
N PHE A 203 -37.50 -13.73 38.37
CA PHE A 203 -37.48 -15.12 37.85
C PHE A 203 -36.20 -15.85 38.28
N LYS A 204 -36.37 -17.01 38.92
CA LYS A 204 -35.28 -17.88 39.37
C LYS A 204 -35.19 -19.08 38.45
N PRO A 205 -34.24 -19.10 37.47
CA PRO A 205 -34.08 -20.20 36.55
C PRO A 205 -33.57 -21.43 37.33
N ARG A 206 -34.13 -22.58 37.05
CA ARG A 206 -33.67 -23.88 37.62
C ARG A 206 -33.12 -24.80 36.59
N GLN A 207 -33.70 -24.80 35.40
CA GLN A 207 -33.37 -25.77 34.38
C GLN A 207 -33.51 -25.15 32.97
N THR A 208 -32.60 -25.43 32.10
CA THR A 208 -32.62 -25.00 30.68
C THR A 208 -32.67 -26.19 29.76
N THR A 209 -33.70 -26.20 28.93
CA THR A 209 -33.81 -27.16 27.81
C THR A 209 -33.23 -26.50 26.54
N ILE A 210 -32.22 -27.09 26.03
CA ILE A 210 -31.53 -26.69 24.77
C ILE A 210 -32.09 -27.55 23.65
N GLN A 211 -32.65 -26.93 22.63
CA GLN A 211 -33.17 -27.63 21.44
C GLN A 211 -32.49 -27.10 20.20
N VAL A 212 -32.03 -28.01 19.35
CA VAL A 212 -31.43 -27.68 18.05
C VAL A 212 -32.33 -28.24 16.97
N PHE A 213 -32.74 -27.39 16.04
CA PHE A 213 -33.58 -27.74 14.90
C PHE A 213 -32.77 -27.64 13.60
N ASP A 214 -33.09 -28.46 12.62
CA ASP A 214 -32.51 -28.38 11.26
C ASP A 214 -32.93 -27.13 10.49
N GLN A 215 -34.14 -26.63 10.79
CA GLN A 215 -34.73 -25.42 10.19
C GLN A 215 -35.60 -24.70 11.24
N PRO A 216 -35.94 -23.42 11.04
CA PRO A 216 -36.93 -22.74 11.87
C PRO A 216 -38.27 -23.54 11.83
N ALA A 217 -38.72 -24.05 12.95
CA ALA A 217 -39.87 -24.92 13.11
C ALA A 217 -39.75 -26.34 12.43
N GLY A 218 -38.52 -26.76 12.14
CA GLY A 218 -38.22 -28.09 11.57
C GLY A 218 -38.12 -29.17 12.63
N LYS A 219 -37.45 -30.28 12.27
CA LYS A 219 -37.26 -31.45 13.17
C LYS A 219 -36.16 -31.11 14.19
N ALA A 220 -36.41 -31.47 15.47
CA ALA A 220 -35.37 -31.44 16.48
C ALA A 220 -34.29 -32.47 16.19
N VAL A 221 -33.07 -32.01 15.97
CA VAL A 221 -31.89 -32.83 15.65
C VAL A 221 -30.95 -33.01 16.85
N GLY A 222 -31.18 -32.29 17.93
CA GLY A 222 -30.48 -32.44 19.19
C GLY A 222 -31.27 -31.76 20.32
N MET A 223 -31.22 -32.35 21.53
CA MET A 223 -31.87 -31.81 22.71
C MET A 223 -31.10 -32.19 23.98
N ARG A 224 -30.86 -31.27 24.85
CA ARG A 224 -30.27 -31.55 26.16
C ARG A 224 -30.92 -30.66 27.25
N VAL A 225 -31.05 -31.23 28.42
CA VAL A 225 -31.57 -30.52 29.60
C VAL A 225 -30.45 -30.38 30.61
N LEU A 226 -30.19 -29.17 31.03
CA LEU A 226 -29.14 -28.85 32.01
C LEU A 226 -29.71 -28.02 33.14
N ALA A 227 -29.21 -28.28 34.37
CA ALA A 227 -29.57 -27.42 35.51
C ALA A 227 -28.83 -26.07 35.38
N VAL A 228 -29.47 -25.05 35.87
CA VAL A 228 -28.90 -23.71 36.08
C VAL A 228 -28.47 -23.62 37.54
N PRO A 229 -27.17 -23.36 37.82
CA PRO A 229 -26.64 -23.28 39.16
C PRO A 229 -27.16 -22.05 39.94
#